data_b0b39ef104bd59cdc2e06b6a24e9e70a
#
_entry.id   b0b39ef104bd59cdc2e06b6a24e9e70a
#
_cell.length_a   1.000
_cell.length_b   1.000
_cell.length_c   1.000
_cell.angle_alpha   90.00
_cell.angle_beta   90.00
_cell.angle_gamma   90.00
#
_symmetry.space_group_name_H-M   'P 1'
#
loop_
_entity.id
_entity.type
_entity.pdbx_description
1 polymer ?
#
loop_
_entity_poly.entity_id
_entity_poly.type
_entity_poly.pdbx_seq_one_letter_code
_entity_poly.pdbx_strand_id
1 'polypeptide(L)'
;MGSVRRTLLAACWFGLWLSNAASARGSDSACLRDKGWDKGCIASLYAVPRQAWPRPTIDAGVVWQELAPLPPVPTSPPKRVALGEKLFHDPRLSRSNTISCASCHQADKGFSNGQTVAVGHEEAHGTRNAPSLWNLDGATALFWDGRAATLEIQALGPLANPVEMAMPLDRLPAKLEKIIEYRRDFAAAYGPGPITLAKLSNAIASYERTLRSPVTRFDRYLAGERNALSEEEVLGLHLFRTKARCLNCHQGARMTDNSFHNLGLTYFARKFEDLGRYEVTGRKEDVGRFKTPGLRGVSHSGPWMHNGLFPQLTGILNMYNGGMPSPAPNDAIQAANPLFPVKSPLLKPLSLSREELDALLAFLLIL
;
A
#
# COMPACT_ATOMS: atom_id res chain seq x y z
N MET A 1 -34.77 -76.60 19.66
CA MET A 1 -35.31 -75.28 20.03
C MET A 1 -34.36 -74.29 19.40
N GLY A 2 -34.63 -73.86 18.14
CA GLY A 2 -33.76 -73.02 17.33
C GLY A 2 -34.39 -71.67 17.11
N SER A 3 -33.64 -70.60 17.47
CA SER A 3 -34.02 -69.20 17.22
C SER A 3 -33.45 -68.72 15.90
N VAL A 4 -34.32 -68.42 14.95
CA VAL A 4 -33.98 -67.82 13.67
C VAL A 4 -33.83 -66.32 13.82
N ARG A 5 -32.61 -65.77 13.65
CA ARG A 5 -32.37 -64.33 13.56
C ARG A 5 -32.63 -63.89 12.08
N ARG A 6 -33.62 -63.05 11.89
CA ARG A 6 -33.85 -62.33 10.64
C ARG A 6 -32.95 -61.11 10.58
N THR A 7 -32.06 -61.08 9.61
CA THR A 7 -31.22 -59.91 9.27
C THR A 7 -31.98 -59.02 8.31
N LEU A 8 -32.31 -57.80 8.74
CA LEU A 8 -32.88 -56.75 7.92
C LEU A 8 -31.71 -56.02 7.21
N LEU A 9 -31.64 -56.16 5.90
CA LEU A 9 -30.78 -55.35 5.03
C LEU A 9 -31.44 -54.01 4.80
N ALA A 10 -30.89 -52.94 5.41
CA ALA A 10 -31.24 -51.54 5.09
C ALA A 10 -30.46 -51.10 3.87
N ALA A 11 -31.12 -50.95 2.76
CA ALA A 11 -30.54 -50.34 1.53
C ALA A 11 -30.47 -48.83 1.72
N CYS A 12 -29.23 -48.34 2.00
CA CYS A 12 -28.93 -46.89 1.92
C CYS A 12 -28.88 -46.45 0.47
N TRP A 13 -29.89 -45.73 0.02
CA TRP A 13 -29.84 -44.95 -1.20
C TRP A 13 -29.00 -43.71 -0.97
N PHE A 14 -27.71 -43.74 -1.36
CA PHE A 14 -26.90 -42.55 -1.53
C PHE A 14 -27.31 -41.88 -2.86
N GLY A 15 -28.21 -40.91 -2.76
CA GLY A 15 -28.51 -40.01 -3.86
C GLY A 15 -27.26 -39.14 -4.13
N LEU A 16 -26.55 -39.43 -5.22
CA LEU A 16 -25.53 -38.51 -5.77
C LEU A 16 -26.26 -37.24 -6.24
N TRP A 17 -26.26 -36.22 -5.39
CA TRP A 17 -26.48 -34.86 -5.82
C TRP A 17 -25.19 -34.38 -6.50
N LEU A 18 -25.06 -34.68 -7.81
CA LEU A 18 -24.15 -33.95 -8.69
C LEU A 18 -24.71 -32.54 -8.84
N SER A 19 -24.30 -31.64 -7.95
CA SER A 19 -24.49 -30.23 -8.16
C SER A 19 -23.65 -29.80 -9.37
N ASN A 20 -24.29 -29.79 -10.54
CA ASN A 20 -23.80 -29.10 -11.72
C ASN A 20 -23.82 -27.58 -11.49
N ALA A 21 -22.94 -27.09 -10.61
CA ALA A 21 -22.56 -25.70 -10.54
C ALA A 21 -21.43 -25.45 -11.56
N ALA A 22 -21.62 -25.82 -12.80
CA ALA A 22 -20.93 -25.22 -13.94
C ALA A 22 -21.52 -23.82 -14.11
N SER A 23 -21.13 -22.91 -13.19
CA SER A 23 -21.32 -21.48 -13.37
C SER A 23 -20.68 -21.14 -14.71
N ALA A 24 -21.45 -20.79 -15.71
CA ALA A 24 -21.00 -20.17 -16.94
C ALA A 24 -20.37 -18.80 -16.56
N ARG A 25 -19.11 -18.83 -16.14
CA ARG A 25 -18.28 -17.63 -15.99
C ARG A 25 -18.01 -17.14 -17.40
N GLY A 26 -18.71 -16.08 -17.83
CA GLY A 26 -18.45 -15.46 -19.11
C GLY A 26 -16.94 -15.22 -19.26
N SER A 27 -16.36 -15.76 -20.32
CA SER A 27 -14.99 -15.45 -20.65
C SER A 27 -14.91 -13.99 -21.05
N ASP A 28 -14.01 -13.20 -20.45
CA ASP A 28 -13.74 -11.82 -20.82
C ASP A 28 -13.38 -11.68 -22.30
N SER A 29 -12.80 -12.74 -22.89
CA SER A 29 -12.53 -12.84 -24.35
C SER A 29 -13.79 -12.63 -25.20
N ALA A 30 -14.99 -12.93 -24.69
CA ALA A 30 -16.24 -12.66 -25.38
C ALA A 30 -16.54 -11.14 -25.51
N CYS A 31 -15.93 -10.30 -24.69
CA CYS A 31 -16.04 -8.85 -24.75
C CYS A 31 -14.92 -8.17 -25.58
N LEU A 32 -13.96 -8.94 -26.09
CA LEU A 32 -12.92 -8.42 -26.99
C LEU A 32 -13.47 -8.44 -28.43
N ARG A 33 -13.38 -7.29 -29.13
CA ARG A 33 -13.81 -7.09 -30.53
C ARG A 33 -12.58 -6.77 -31.38
N ASP A 34 -12.73 -6.80 -32.69
CA ASP A 34 -11.63 -6.47 -33.64
C ASP A 34 -11.06 -5.06 -33.40
N LYS A 35 -11.84 -4.14 -32.87
CA LYS A 35 -11.45 -2.74 -32.61
C LYS A 35 -11.15 -2.42 -31.14
N GLY A 36 -11.00 -3.43 -30.27
CA GLY A 36 -10.74 -3.24 -28.83
C GLY A 36 -11.84 -3.80 -27.92
N TRP A 37 -11.91 -3.33 -26.70
CA TRP A 37 -12.85 -3.82 -25.70
C TRP A 37 -14.26 -3.24 -25.88
N ASP A 38 -15.26 -4.11 -25.84
CA ASP A 38 -16.65 -3.71 -25.62
C ASP A 38 -16.85 -3.39 -24.13
N LYS A 39 -16.79 -2.08 -23.80
CA LYS A 39 -16.81 -1.57 -22.42
C LYS A 39 -18.12 -1.92 -21.71
N GLY A 40 -19.27 -1.85 -22.40
CA GLY A 40 -20.57 -2.25 -21.85
C GLY A 40 -20.64 -3.74 -21.55
N CYS A 41 -20.06 -4.58 -22.42
CA CYS A 41 -19.91 -6.01 -22.17
C CYS A 41 -19.07 -6.26 -20.92
N ILE A 42 -17.88 -5.62 -20.77
CA ILE A 42 -17.06 -5.73 -19.58
C ILE A 42 -17.82 -5.24 -18.34
N ALA A 43 -18.48 -4.10 -18.40
CA ALA A 43 -19.27 -3.58 -17.27
C ALA A 43 -20.33 -4.59 -16.80
N SER A 44 -20.97 -5.32 -17.70
CA SER A 44 -21.95 -6.35 -17.36
C SER A 44 -21.35 -7.52 -16.58
N LEU A 45 -20.08 -7.91 -16.86
CA LEU A 45 -19.37 -8.96 -16.12
C LEU A 45 -19.07 -8.57 -14.67
N TYR A 46 -19.03 -7.29 -14.38
CA TYR A 46 -18.77 -6.73 -13.05
C TYR A 46 -20.05 -6.23 -12.35
N ALA A 47 -21.21 -6.29 -13.00
CA ALA A 47 -22.49 -5.92 -12.41
C ALA A 47 -23.02 -6.96 -11.39
N VAL A 48 -22.33 -8.09 -11.26
CA VAL A 48 -22.64 -9.20 -10.34
C VAL A 48 -21.93 -9.04 -9.00
N PRO A 49 -22.29 -9.81 -7.95
CA PRO A 49 -21.54 -9.85 -6.71
C PRO A 49 -20.05 -10.17 -6.94
N ARG A 50 -19.17 -9.56 -6.15
CA ARG A 50 -17.70 -9.62 -6.29
C ARG A 50 -17.15 -11.04 -6.41
N GLN A 51 -17.75 -12.00 -5.71
CA GLN A 51 -17.37 -13.41 -5.74
C GLN A 51 -17.56 -14.07 -7.11
N ALA A 52 -18.41 -13.47 -7.93
CA ALA A 52 -18.72 -13.93 -9.28
C ALA A 52 -17.98 -13.13 -10.38
N TRP A 53 -17.13 -12.17 -10.02
CA TRP A 53 -16.31 -11.42 -10.98
C TRP A 53 -15.40 -12.35 -11.80
N PRO A 54 -15.01 -11.97 -13.02
CA PRO A 54 -14.05 -12.73 -13.82
C PRO A 54 -12.78 -13.08 -13.01
N ARG A 55 -12.19 -14.23 -13.28
CA ARG A 55 -10.96 -14.63 -12.58
C ARG A 55 -9.82 -13.67 -12.89
N PRO A 56 -9.05 -13.23 -11.88
CA PRO A 56 -7.88 -12.41 -12.12
C PRO A 56 -6.73 -13.23 -12.72
N THR A 57 -5.78 -12.55 -13.35
CA THR A 57 -4.52 -13.15 -13.80
C THR A 57 -3.49 -13.06 -12.67
N ILE A 58 -3.25 -14.19 -12.01
CA ILE A 58 -2.34 -14.30 -10.88
C ILE A 58 -1.17 -15.20 -11.26
N ASP A 59 0.05 -14.76 -10.99
CA ASP A 59 1.28 -15.54 -11.23
C ASP A 59 1.41 -16.71 -10.25
N ALA A 60 2.09 -17.75 -10.69
CA ALA A 60 2.40 -18.89 -9.84
C ALA A 60 3.17 -18.45 -8.58
N GLY A 61 2.76 -18.97 -7.44
CA GLY A 61 3.36 -18.66 -6.14
C GLY A 61 2.87 -17.37 -5.47
N VAL A 62 2.03 -16.55 -6.14
CA VAL A 62 1.42 -15.37 -5.52
C VAL A 62 0.21 -15.78 -4.69
N VAL A 63 0.27 -15.52 -3.39
CA VAL A 63 -0.90 -15.56 -2.50
C VAL A 63 -1.62 -14.23 -2.63
N TRP A 64 -2.87 -14.25 -3.04
CA TRP A 64 -3.60 -13.04 -3.36
C TRP A 64 -4.96 -12.95 -2.66
N GLN A 65 -5.46 -11.72 -2.56
CA GLN A 65 -6.79 -11.40 -2.04
C GLN A 65 -7.51 -10.50 -3.04
N GLU A 66 -8.83 -10.70 -3.18
CA GLU A 66 -9.65 -9.82 -4.02
C GLU A 66 -9.75 -8.41 -3.43
N LEU A 67 -9.87 -7.41 -4.31
CA LEU A 67 -10.13 -6.03 -3.91
C LEU A 67 -11.38 -5.96 -3.02
N ALA A 68 -11.31 -5.23 -1.93
CA ALA A 68 -12.36 -5.20 -0.92
C ALA A 68 -12.54 -3.79 -0.34
N PRO A 69 -13.70 -3.48 0.26
CA PRO A 69 -13.86 -2.28 1.07
C PRO A 69 -12.83 -2.23 2.20
N LEU A 70 -12.42 -1.02 2.58
CA LEU A 70 -11.55 -0.84 3.75
C LEU A 70 -12.26 -1.34 5.02
N PRO A 71 -11.55 -2.06 5.91
CA PRO A 71 -12.11 -2.45 7.19
C PRO A 71 -12.40 -1.21 8.05
N PRO A 72 -13.26 -1.32 9.07
CA PRO A 72 -13.44 -0.24 10.03
C PRO A 72 -12.12 0.23 10.65
N VAL A 73 -12.06 1.52 11.01
CA VAL A 73 -10.91 2.08 11.73
C VAL A 73 -10.77 1.36 13.09
N PRO A 74 -9.58 0.88 13.45
CA PRO A 74 -9.36 0.30 14.78
C PRO A 74 -9.68 1.32 15.87
N THR A 75 -10.40 0.89 16.89
CA THR A 75 -10.74 1.75 18.02
C THR A 75 -9.49 2.11 18.82
N SER A 76 -9.29 3.38 19.07
CA SER A 76 -8.27 3.91 19.97
C SER A 76 -8.93 4.84 21.00
N PRO A 77 -8.41 4.92 22.23
CA PRO A 77 -8.97 5.85 23.23
C PRO A 77 -8.98 7.29 22.71
N PRO A 78 -10.13 8.00 22.71
CA PRO A 78 -10.23 9.32 22.09
C PRO A 78 -9.21 10.35 22.60
N LYS A 79 -8.88 10.31 23.90
CA LYS A 79 -7.87 11.19 24.50
C LYS A 79 -6.45 10.92 23.96
N ARG A 80 -6.12 9.67 23.58
CA ARG A 80 -4.84 9.35 22.95
C ARG A 80 -4.80 9.85 21.51
N VAL A 81 -5.89 9.67 20.77
CA VAL A 81 -6.00 10.19 19.40
C VAL A 81 -5.83 11.70 19.38
N ALA A 82 -6.55 12.43 20.24
CA ALA A 82 -6.44 13.90 20.32
C ALA A 82 -5.03 14.37 20.74
N LEU A 83 -4.39 13.66 21.68
CA LEU A 83 -2.99 13.93 22.03
C LEU A 83 -2.06 13.65 20.85
N GLY A 84 -2.26 12.54 20.12
CA GLY A 84 -1.49 12.17 18.96
C GLY A 84 -1.60 13.20 17.84
N GLU A 85 -2.80 13.66 17.54
CA GLU A 85 -3.06 14.75 16.59
C GLU A 85 -2.32 16.02 16.96
N LYS A 86 -2.39 16.45 18.23
CA LYS A 86 -1.66 17.61 18.73
C LYS A 86 -0.15 17.45 18.56
N LEU A 87 0.41 16.28 18.91
CA LEU A 87 1.83 15.97 18.74
C LEU A 87 2.23 15.97 17.28
N PHE A 88 1.42 15.38 16.38
CA PHE A 88 1.68 15.31 14.96
C PHE A 88 1.83 16.69 14.30
N HIS A 89 1.11 17.70 14.81
CA HIS A 89 1.15 19.06 14.28
C HIS A 89 2.09 20.00 15.05
N ASP A 90 2.73 19.54 16.12
CA ASP A 90 3.53 20.40 16.98
C ASP A 90 5.00 20.50 16.54
N PRO A 91 5.47 21.65 16.04
CA PRO A 91 6.85 21.83 15.62
C PRO A 91 7.85 21.75 16.79
N ARG A 92 7.40 21.90 18.03
CA ARG A 92 8.24 21.77 19.23
C ARG A 92 8.81 20.38 19.42
N LEU A 93 8.34 19.37 18.66
CA LEU A 93 8.92 18.04 18.65
C LEU A 93 10.24 17.99 17.89
N SER A 94 10.53 18.96 17.04
CA SER A 94 11.85 19.06 16.38
C SER A 94 12.88 19.82 17.23
N ARG A 95 14.15 19.67 16.87
CA ARG A 95 15.27 20.37 17.51
C ARG A 95 15.15 21.88 17.32
N SER A 96 14.83 22.33 16.10
CA SER A 96 14.65 23.73 15.74
C SER A 96 13.35 24.36 16.25
N ASN A 97 12.37 23.56 16.68
CA ASN A 97 10.98 23.98 16.95
C ASN A 97 10.23 24.54 15.74
N THR A 98 10.61 24.16 14.52
CA THR A 98 10.04 24.67 13.27
C THR A 98 9.42 23.59 12.40
N ILE A 99 9.69 22.30 12.67
CA ILE A 99 9.29 21.16 11.86
C ILE A 99 8.41 20.22 12.69
N SER A 100 7.25 19.86 12.15
CA SER A 100 6.35 18.84 12.69
C SER A 100 6.18 17.69 11.69
N CYS A 101 5.49 16.61 12.08
CA CYS A 101 5.11 15.55 11.15
C CYS A 101 4.25 16.12 10.00
N ALA A 102 3.33 17.04 10.32
CA ALA A 102 2.48 17.71 9.33
C ALA A 102 3.26 18.58 8.33
N SER A 103 4.51 18.97 8.61
CA SER A 103 5.35 19.70 7.65
C SER A 103 5.64 18.86 6.39
N CYS A 104 5.81 17.52 6.57
CA CYS A 104 6.07 16.57 5.49
C CYS A 104 4.88 15.69 5.15
N HIS A 105 3.85 15.63 6.00
CA HIS A 105 2.66 14.82 5.80
C HIS A 105 1.41 15.72 5.81
N GLN A 106 1.14 16.35 4.64
CA GLN A 106 0.09 17.35 4.46
C GLN A 106 -1.23 16.69 4.09
N ALA A 107 -2.31 17.00 4.81
CA ALA A 107 -3.61 16.36 4.66
C ALA A 107 -4.22 16.54 3.25
N ASP A 108 -4.03 17.71 2.65
CA ASP A 108 -4.47 18.03 1.29
C ASP A 108 -3.71 17.30 0.19
N LYS A 109 -2.57 16.67 0.54
CA LYS A 109 -1.72 15.88 -0.37
C LYS A 109 -1.71 14.39 -0.01
N GLY A 110 -2.81 13.89 0.54
CA GLY A 110 -2.90 12.48 0.96
C GLY A 110 -1.93 12.11 2.07
N PHE A 111 -1.59 13.05 2.94
CA PHE A 111 -0.55 12.90 3.96
C PHE A 111 0.83 12.52 3.39
N SER A 112 1.16 13.01 2.19
CA SER A 112 2.50 13.12 1.63
C SER A 112 2.92 14.60 1.58
N ASN A 113 4.07 14.95 0.98
CA ASN A 113 4.51 16.34 0.91
C ASN A 113 4.36 16.98 -0.48
N GLY A 114 4.01 16.21 -1.51
CA GLY A 114 3.92 16.71 -2.89
C GLY A 114 5.26 17.09 -3.52
N GLN A 115 6.38 16.65 -2.93
CA GLN A 115 7.75 16.92 -3.40
C GLN A 115 8.51 15.62 -3.65
N THR A 116 9.56 15.70 -4.46
CA THR A 116 10.42 14.54 -4.76
C THR A 116 10.94 13.90 -3.47
N VAL A 117 11.48 14.71 -2.56
CA VAL A 117 11.95 14.30 -1.23
C VAL A 117 11.53 15.34 -0.19
N ALA A 118 11.54 14.96 1.08
CA ALA A 118 11.27 15.89 2.16
C ALA A 118 12.46 16.83 2.40
N VAL A 119 12.18 18.07 2.83
CA VAL A 119 13.15 19.03 3.33
C VAL A 119 12.92 19.18 4.83
N GLY A 120 13.96 18.95 5.60
CA GLY A 120 13.88 18.93 7.05
C GLY A 120 14.82 19.94 7.73
N HIS A 121 15.45 19.53 8.84
CA HIS A 121 16.27 20.38 9.69
C HIS A 121 17.40 21.04 8.91
N GLU A 122 17.58 22.37 9.08
CA GLU A 122 18.59 23.16 8.38
C GLU A 122 18.55 23.00 6.85
N GLU A 123 17.34 22.95 6.28
CA GLU A 123 17.12 22.76 4.82
C GLU A 123 17.74 21.46 4.26
N ALA A 124 18.05 20.48 5.12
CA ALA A 124 18.57 19.21 4.68
C ALA A 124 17.53 18.41 3.89
N HIS A 125 17.96 17.82 2.77
CA HIS A 125 17.11 17.01 1.92
C HIS A 125 17.21 15.53 2.28
N GLY A 126 16.07 14.87 2.42
CA GLY A 126 15.99 13.40 2.49
C GLY A 126 16.41 12.75 1.17
N THR A 127 16.57 11.44 1.18
CA THR A 127 16.92 10.65 -0.02
C THR A 127 15.71 9.94 -0.63
N ARG A 128 14.60 9.85 0.11
CA ARG A 128 13.39 9.15 -0.30
C ARG A 128 12.16 10.05 -0.22
N ASN A 129 11.19 9.75 -1.05
CA ASN A 129 9.88 10.42 -1.03
C ASN A 129 9.14 10.14 0.29
N ALA A 130 8.41 11.15 0.79
CA ALA A 130 7.52 11.01 1.94
C ALA A 130 6.23 10.29 1.50
N PRO A 131 6.03 9.02 1.87
CA PRO A 131 4.84 8.27 1.44
C PRO A 131 3.59 8.78 2.13
N SER A 132 2.44 8.50 1.53
CA SER A 132 1.13 8.73 2.15
C SER A 132 1.00 7.96 3.47
N LEU A 133 0.38 8.59 4.48
CA LEU A 133 0.02 7.95 5.74
C LEU A 133 -1.40 7.38 5.75
N TRP A 134 -2.13 7.44 4.65
CA TRP A 134 -3.47 6.87 4.60
C TRP A 134 -3.47 5.35 4.74
N ASN A 135 -4.41 4.84 5.54
CA ASN A 135 -4.73 3.42 5.68
C ASN A 135 -3.57 2.54 6.20
N LEU A 136 -2.68 3.08 7.04
CA LEU A 136 -1.53 2.34 7.57
C LEU A 136 -1.86 1.37 8.72
N ASP A 137 -3.10 1.35 9.20
CA ASP A 137 -3.56 0.49 10.30
C ASP A 137 -3.41 -1.03 10.07
N GLY A 138 -3.14 -1.45 8.85
CA GLY A 138 -2.86 -2.85 8.48
C GLY A 138 -1.47 -3.07 7.90
N ALA A 139 -0.56 -2.09 8.03
CA ALA A 139 0.80 -2.23 7.55
C ALA A 139 1.60 -3.17 8.47
N THR A 140 2.31 -4.14 7.87
CA THR A 140 3.16 -5.10 8.57
C THR A 140 4.62 -4.64 8.66
N ALA A 141 4.98 -3.62 7.90
CA ALA A 141 6.27 -2.94 7.91
C ALA A 141 6.09 -1.52 7.37
N LEU A 142 6.90 -0.59 7.84
CA LEU A 142 6.80 0.84 7.54
C LEU A 142 8.14 1.36 7.02
N PHE A 143 8.13 2.55 6.40
CA PHE A 143 9.14 3.05 5.48
C PHE A 143 9.23 2.23 4.18
N TRP A 144 9.89 2.79 3.17
CA TRP A 144 10.10 2.13 1.89
C TRP A 144 10.92 0.83 1.98
N ASP A 145 11.81 0.74 2.97
CA ASP A 145 12.70 -0.41 3.23
C ASP A 145 12.17 -1.37 4.30
N GLY A 146 11.10 -1.00 5.00
CA GLY A 146 10.48 -1.84 6.03
C GLY A 146 11.26 -1.92 7.35
N ARG A 147 12.09 -0.90 7.67
CA ARG A 147 12.92 -0.90 8.89
C ARG A 147 12.14 -0.72 10.20
N ALA A 148 10.88 -0.32 10.14
CA ALA A 148 10.02 -0.23 11.32
C ALA A 148 8.86 -1.23 11.23
N ALA A 149 8.67 -2.01 12.29
CA ALA A 149 7.64 -3.04 12.36
C ALA A 149 6.27 -2.50 12.80
N THR A 150 6.22 -1.36 13.48
CA THR A 150 4.99 -0.75 14.00
C THR A 150 5.02 0.77 13.81
N LEU A 151 3.84 1.40 13.83
CA LEU A 151 3.72 2.87 13.79
C LEU A 151 4.44 3.53 14.96
N GLU A 152 4.42 2.93 16.13
CA GLU A 152 5.14 3.42 17.32
C GLU A 152 6.66 3.48 17.10
N ILE A 153 7.23 2.46 16.49
CA ILE A 153 8.66 2.42 16.14
C ILE A 153 8.94 3.42 15.01
N GLN A 154 8.07 3.46 14.01
CA GLN A 154 8.22 4.35 12.88
C GLN A 154 8.25 5.82 13.30
N ALA A 155 7.33 6.26 14.18
CA ALA A 155 7.22 7.64 14.63
C ALA A 155 8.49 8.18 15.29
N LEU A 156 9.28 7.32 15.93
CA LEU A 156 10.57 7.71 16.54
C LEU A 156 11.67 7.96 15.51
N GLY A 157 11.58 7.35 14.33
CA GLY A 157 12.58 7.50 13.27
C GLY A 157 12.77 8.94 12.81
N PRO A 158 11.72 9.60 12.24
CA PRO A 158 11.78 10.99 11.81
C PRO A 158 12.15 11.97 12.93
N LEU A 159 11.68 11.73 14.16
CA LEU A 159 12.04 12.56 15.32
C LEU A 159 13.55 12.58 15.54
N ALA A 160 14.21 11.41 15.48
CA ALA A 160 15.65 11.27 15.73
C ALA A 160 16.51 11.63 14.52
N ASN A 161 15.97 11.51 13.30
CA ASN A 161 16.75 11.66 12.08
C ASN A 161 17.33 13.08 11.94
N PRO A 162 18.66 13.24 11.84
CA PRO A 162 19.31 14.56 11.77
C PRO A 162 18.91 15.37 10.55
N VAL A 163 18.50 14.73 9.46
CA VAL A 163 18.05 15.44 8.23
C VAL A 163 16.54 15.67 8.20
N GLU A 164 15.77 15.20 9.21
CA GLU A 164 14.33 15.41 9.31
C GLU A 164 14.01 16.34 10.49
N MET A 165 13.78 15.81 11.71
CA MET A 165 13.42 16.62 12.88
C MET A 165 14.58 16.83 13.85
N ALA A 166 15.66 16.09 13.74
CA ALA A 166 16.94 16.21 14.46
C ALA A 166 16.82 16.25 16.00
N MET A 167 15.75 15.72 16.60
CA MET A 167 15.51 15.79 18.04
C MET A 167 16.20 14.66 18.79
N PRO A 168 17.11 14.93 19.74
CA PRO A 168 17.64 13.92 20.64
C PRO A 168 16.52 13.30 21.47
N LEU A 169 16.22 12.00 21.25
CA LEU A 169 15.07 11.33 21.85
C LEU A 169 15.14 11.29 23.38
N ASP A 170 16.34 11.18 23.96
CA ASP A 170 16.58 11.22 25.40
C ASP A 170 16.13 12.54 26.05
N ARG A 171 16.14 13.65 25.30
CA ARG A 171 15.77 14.98 25.77
C ARG A 171 14.30 15.32 25.54
N LEU A 172 13.62 14.63 24.63
CA LEU A 172 12.26 14.99 24.24
C LEU A 172 11.23 14.85 25.38
N PRO A 173 11.21 13.80 26.20
CA PRO A 173 10.31 13.72 27.34
C PRO A 173 10.47 14.90 28.32
N ALA A 174 11.71 15.21 28.72
CA ALA A 174 11.97 16.33 29.63
C ALA A 174 11.63 17.70 29.02
N LYS A 175 11.72 17.85 27.70
CA LYS A 175 11.27 19.06 26.98
C LYS A 175 9.76 19.21 27.09
N LEU A 176 9.00 18.15 26.87
CA LEU A 176 7.53 18.17 26.95
C LEU A 176 7.03 18.32 28.39
N GLU A 177 7.73 17.74 29.37
CA GLU A 177 7.40 17.92 30.81
C GLU A 177 7.41 19.38 31.28
N LYS A 178 8.19 20.25 30.62
CA LYS A 178 8.19 21.69 30.92
C LYS A 178 6.93 22.43 30.44
N ILE A 179 6.14 21.80 29.58
CA ILE A 179 4.94 22.35 28.97
C ILE A 179 3.71 21.86 29.75
N ILE A 180 3.03 22.76 30.46
CA ILE A 180 1.93 22.42 31.38
C ILE A 180 0.77 21.71 30.67
N GLU A 181 0.47 22.11 29.43
CA GLU A 181 -0.57 21.51 28.60
C GLU A 181 -0.25 20.04 28.30
N TYR A 182 1.01 19.71 28.00
CA TYR A 182 1.39 18.32 27.74
C TYR A 182 1.34 17.46 28.99
N ARG A 183 1.76 17.96 30.16
CA ARG A 183 1.59 17.19 31.41
C ARG A 183 0.11 16.83 31.65
N ARG A 184 -0.79 17.81 31.46
CA ARG A 184 -2.23 17.58 31.58
C ARG A 184 -2.75 16.60 30.54
N ASP A 185 -2.39 16.76 29.27
CA ASP A 185 -2.92 15.97 28.16
C ASP A 185 -2.41 14.53 28.21
N PHE A 186 -1.14 14.31 28.58
CA PHE A 186 -0.60 12.98 28.83
C PHE A 186 -1.24 12.31 30.06
N ALA A 187 -1.44 13.04 31.14
CA ALA A 187 -2.15 12.51 32.32
C ALA A 187 -3.60 12.13 31.97
N ALA A 188 -4.28 12.90 31.15
CA ALA A 188 -5.63 12.60 30.68
C ALA A 188 -5.70 11.37 29.76
N ALA A 189 -4.66 11.11 28.97
CA ALA A 189 -4.60 10.02 28.00
C ALA A 189 -4.09 8.69 28.60
N TYR A 190 -3.19 8.76 29.60
CA TYR A 190 -2.46 7.60 30.12
C TYR A 190 -2.54 7.43 31.65
N GLY A 191 -3.20 8.33 32.35
CA GLY A 191 -3.14 8.43 33.81
C GLY A 191 -1.92 9.20 34.29
N PRO A 192 -1.85 9.48 35.62
CA PRO A 192 -0.73 10.18 36.23
C PRO A 192 0.60 9.50 35.99
N GLY A 193 1.69 10.28 35.95
CA GLY A 193 3.05 9.79 35.80
C GLY A 193 3.84 10.47 34.67
N PRO A 194 5.12 10.12 34.51
CA PRO A 194 6.01 10.82 33.59
C PRO A 194 5.62 10.65 32.13
N ILE A 195 5.98 11.64 31.31
CA ILE A 195 5.95 11.55 29.85
C ILE A 195 7.12 10.64 29.45
N THR A 196 6.85 9.64 28.61
CA THR A 196 7.86 8.72 28.07
C THR A 196 7.77 8.67 26.54
N LEU A 197 8.86 8.26 25.89
CA LEU A 197 8.86 8.04 24.44
C LEU A 197 7.80 7.01 24.01
N ALA A 198 7.58 5.97 24.81
CA ALA A 198 6.56 4.97 24.55
C ALA A 198 5.14 5.55 24.56
N LYS A 199 4.81 6.42 25.53
CA LYS A 199 3.51 7.10 25.54
C LYS A 199 3.38 8.09 24.37
N LEU A 200 4.46 8.80 24.03
CA LEU A 200 4.49 9.76 22.92
C LEU A 200 4.27 9.05 21.59
N SER A 201 5.08 8.05 21.28
CA SER A 201 4.96 7.29 20.02
C SER A 201 3.63 6.56 19.90
N ASN A 202 3.10 6.02 21.02
CA ASN A 202 1.78 5.39 21.02
C ASN A 202 0.64 6.40 20.79
N ALA A 203 0.76 7.64 21.28
CA ALA A 203 -0.23 8.68 20.99
C ALA A 203 -0.21 9.05 19.49
N ILE A 204 0.99 9.31 18.92
CA ILE A 204 1.13 9.61 17.49
C ILE A 204 0.56 8.45 16.65
N ALA A 205 0.97 7.22 16.93
CA ALA A 205 0.47 6.04 16.24
C ALA A 205 -1.06 5.85 16.37
N SER A 206 -1.64 6.22 17.52
CA SER A 206 -3.10 6.19 17.71
C SER A 206 -3.83 7.17 16.78
N TYR A 207 -3.27 8.35 16.54
CA TYR A 207 -3.78 9.30 15.56
C TYR A 207 -3.56 8.79 14.13
N GLU A 208 -2.35 8.35 13.77
CA GLU A 208 -2.04 7.84 12.43
C GLU A 208 -2.95 6.68 12.00
N ARG A 209 -3.35 5.80 12.94
CA ARG A 209 -4.34 4.74 12.66
C ARG A 209 -5.71 5.26 12.26
N THR A 210 -6.04 6.51 12.58
CA THR A 210 -7.30 7.14 12.16
C THR A 210 -7.24 7.75 10.76
N LEU A 211 -6.05 7.91 10.18
CA LEU A 211 -5.86 8.54 8.89
C LEU A 211 -6.37 7.62 7.77
N ARG A 212 -7.51 8.00 7.21
CA ARG A 212 -8.17 7.26 6.12
C ARG A 212 -8.22 8.08 4.85
N SER A 213 -8.03 7.40 3.73
CA SER A 213 -8.40 7.97 2.44
C SER A 213 -9.90 8.28 2.42
N PRO A 214 -10.33 9.31 1.70
CA PRO A 214 -11.76 9.59 1.50
C PRO A 214 -12.49 8.37 0.92
N VAL A 215 -13.79 8.27 1.21
CA VAL A 215 -14.67 7.30 0.54
C VAL A 215 -14.80 7.70 -0.93
N THR A 216 -14.38 6.83 -1.81
CA THR A 216 -14.31 7.09 -3.26
C THR A 216 -15.48 6.46 -4.02
N ARG A 217 -15.60 6.77 -5.32
CA ARG A 217 -16.55 6.07 -6.19
C ARG A 217 -16.27 4.58 -6.27
N PHE A 218 -14.99 4.17 -6.17
CA PHE A 218 -14.63 2.76 -6.12
C PHE A 218 -15.15 2.08 -4.84
N ASP A 219 -15.10 2.75 -3.68
CA ASP A 219 -15.67 2.19 -2.44
C ASP A 219 -17.19 1.99 -2.56
N ARG A 220 -17.91 2.95 -3.13
CA ARG A 220 -19.35 2.84 -3.39
C ARG A 220 -19.65 1.69 -4.35
N TYR A 221 -18.84 1.53 -5.39
CA TYR A 221 -18.95 0.40 -6.32
C TYR A 221 -18.77 -0.95 -5.62
N LEU A 222 -17.74 -1.05 -4.76
CA LEU A 222 -17.51 -2.24 -3.93
C LEU A 222 -18.66 -2.52 -2.95
N ALA A 223 -19.35 -1.47 -2.48
CA ALA A 223 -20.54 -1.57 -1.63
C ALA A 223 -21.81 -1.96 -2.40
N GLY A 224 -21.76 -2.04 -3.75
CA GLY A 224 -22.87 -2.48 -4.59
C GLY A 224 -23.55 -1.40 -5.45
N GLU A 225 -23.11 -0.15 -5.38
CA GLU A 225 -23.59 0.94 -6.24
C GLU A 225 -23.00 0.81 -7.64
N ARG A 226 -23.65 0.05 -8.51
CA ARG A 226 -23.10 -0.37 -9.82
C ARG A 226 -22.86 0.77 -10.81
N ASN A 227 -23.56 1.87 -10.69
CA ASN A 227 -23.42 3.08 -11.49
C ASN A 227 -22.40 4.09 -10.91
N ALA A 228 -21.71 3.75 -9.82
CA ALA A 228 -20.66 4.61 -9.24
C ALA A 228 -19.42 4.71 -10.13
N LEU A 229 -19.19 3.74 -11.01
CA LEU A 229 -18.11 3.75 -12.01
C LEU A 229 -18.66 3.86 -13.41
N SER A 230 -17.94 4.56 -14.28
CA SER A 230 -18.18 4.54 -15.72
C SER A 230 -17.68 3.23 -16.33
N GLU A 231 -18.15 2.90 -17.54
CA GLU A 231 -17.69 1.72 -18.28
C GLU A 231 -16.18 1.74 -18.54
N GLU A 232 -15.58 2.92 -18.75
CA GLU A 232 -14.12 3.11 -18.87
C GLU A 232 -13.41 2.70 -17.59
N GLU A 233 -13.88 3.15 -16.43
CA GLU A 233 -13.31 2.84 -15.12
C GLU A 233 -13.48 1.36 -14.77
N VAL A 234 -14.59 0.73 -15.20
CA VAL A 234 -14.79 -0.72 -15.03
C VAL A 234 -13.85 -1.50 -15.95
N LEU A 235 -13.60 -1.02 -17.19
CA LEU A 235 -12.55 -1.61 -18.03
C LEU A 235 -11.17 -1.48 -17.36
N GLY A 236 -10.85 -0.34 -16.77
CA GLY A 236 -9.61 -0.14 -15.99
C GLY A 236 -9.49 -1.12 -14.82
N LEU A 237 -10.57 -1.31 -14.05
CA LEU A 237 -10.65 -2.32 -12.98
C LEU A 237 -10.41 -3.73 -13.54
N HIS A 238 -11.03 -4.07 -14.67
CA HIS A 238 -10.83 -5.36 -15.32
C HIS A 238 -9.38 -5.57 -15.71
N LEU A 239 -8.77 -4.61 -16.39
CA LEU A 239 -7.36 -4.67 -16.81
C LEU A 239 -6.42 -4.76 -15.61
N PHE A 240 -6.66 -3.99 -14.55
CA PHE A 240 -5.90 -4.04 -13.29
C PHE A 240 -5.86 -5.46 -12.70
N ARG A 241 -6.97 -6.18 -12.77
CA ARG A 241 -7.11 -7.55 -12.25
C ARG A 241 -6.58 -8.62 -13.21
N THR A 242 -6.53 -8.32 -14.51
CA THR A 242 -6.23 -9.30 -15.57
C THR A 242 -4.95 -8.95 -16.33
N LYS A 243 -5.04 -8.41 -17.52
CA LYS A 243 -3.94 -8.19 -18.46
C LYS A 243 -2.82 -7.34 -17.88
N ALA A 244 -3.13 -6.29 -17.11
CA ALA A 244 -2.13 -5.41 -16.49
C ALA A 244 -1.48 -6.02 -15.24
N ARG A 245 -2.02 -7.13 -14.67
CA ARG A 245 -1.42 -7.94 -13.60
C ARG A 245 -1.16 -7.18 -12.29
N CYS A 246 -1.75 -6.00 -12.10
CA CYS A 246 -1.49 -5.15 -10.94
C CYS A 246 -1.91 -5.81 -9.62
N LEU A 247 -2.93 -6.68 -9.67
CA LEU A 247 -3.43 -7.43 -8.52
C LEU A 247 -2.39 -8.41 -7.92
N ASN A 248 -1.33 -8.74 -8.64
CA ASN A 248 -0.24 -9.59 -8.10
C ASN A 248 0.52 -8.94 -6.94
N CYS A 249 0.50 -7.60 -6.85
CA CYS A 249 1.12 -6.84 -5.76
C CYS A 249 0.11 -5.91 -5.06
N HIS A 250 -0.79 -5.26 -5.80
CA HIS A 250 -1.75 -4.29 -5.27
C HIS A 250 -3.12 -4.95 -5.04
N GLN A 251 -3.26 -5.67 -3.95
CA GLN A 251 -4.38 -6.57 -3.64
C GLN A 251 -5.05 -6.25 -2.30
N GLY A 252 -6.21 -6.87 -2.07
CA GLY A 252 -6.97 -6.73 -0.83
C GLY A 252 -7.58 -5.35 -0.63
N ALA A 253 -8.04 -5.06 0.58
CA ALA A 253 -8.75 -3.83 0.91
C ALA A 253 -7.89 -2.57 0.78
N ARG A 254 -6.60 -2.65 1.10
CA ARG A 254 -5.64 -1.53 1.05
C ARG A 254 -4.86 -1.46 -0.25
N MET A 255 -5.08 -2.40 -1.18
CA MET A 255 -4.39 -2.50 -2.47
C MET A 255 -2.87 -2.56 -2.32
N THR A 256 -2.41 -3.46 -1.44
CA THR A 256 -1.00 -3.79 -1.20
C THR A 256 -0.88 -5.21 -0.68
N ASP A 257 0.16 -5.92 -1.08
CA ASP A 257 0.56 -7.21 -0.52
C ASP A 257 1.44 -7.07 0.73
N ASN A 258 1.78 -5.83 1.14
CA ASN A 258 2.75 -5.51 2.19
C ASN A 258 4.13 -6.15 2.00
N SER A 259 4.43 -6.62 0.80
CA SER A 259 5.71 -7.25 0.43
C SER A 259 6.69 -6.25 -0.18
N PHE A 260 7.87 -6.75 -0.56
CA PHE A 260 8.96 -5.92 -1.08
C PHE A 260 9.38 -6.44 -2.44
N HIS A 261 9.41 -5.56 -3.45
CA HIS A 261 9.72 -5.89 -4.82
C HIS A 261 10.78 -4.96 -5.39
N ASN A 262 11.69 -5.51 -6.20
CA ASN A 262 12.63 -4.71 -6.97
C ASN A 262 12.02 -4.34 -8.32
N LEU A 263 11.72 -3.06 -8.51
CA LEU A 263 11.14 -2.51 -9.74
C LEU A 263 12.20 -2.09 -10.77
N GLY A 264 13.49 -2.36 -10.53
CA GLY A 264 14.59 -1.91 -11.40
C GLY A 264 14.96 -0.44 -11.22
N LEU A 265 14.51 0.19 -10.12
CA LEU A 265 14.74 1.62 -9.83
C LEU A 265 15.80 1.86 -8.76
N THR A 266 16.73 0.91 -8.60
CA THR A 266 17.81 0.95 -7.60
C THR A 266 18.87 1.98 -7.95
N TYR A 267 19.00 2.36 -9.22
CA TYR A 267 20.08 3.22 -9.74
C TYR A 267 21.49 2.73 -9.33
N PHE A 268 21.68 1.42 -9.26
CA PHE A 268 22.90 0.75 -8.78
C PHE A 268 24.17 1.35 -9.40
N ALA A 269 25.14 1.70 -8.55
CA ALA A 269 26.41 2.35 -8.90
C ALA A 269 26.24 3.67 -9.71
N ARG A 270 25.09 4.36 -9.55
CA ARG A 270 24.82 5.64 -10.22
C ARG A 270 24.28 6.67 -9.23
N LYS A 271 24.17 7.92 -9.68
CA LYS A 271 23.44 8.95 -8.92
C LYS A 271 22.03 8.44 -8.56
N PHE A 272 21.58 8.66 -7.35
CA PHE A 272 20.34 8.19 -6.75
C PHE A 272 20.35 6.69 -6.39
N GLU A 273 21.53 6.05 -6.27
CA GLU A 273 21.60 4.68 -5.78
C GLU A 273 20.87 4.55 -4.43
N ASP A 274 20.02 3.52 -4.37
CA ASP A 274 19.32 3.13 -3.15
C ASP A 274 19.17 1.60 -3.15
N LEU A 275 19.83 0.94 -2.19
CA LEU A 275 19.79 -0.52 -2.07
C LEU A 275 18.54 -1.03 -1.36
N GLY A 276 17.67 -0.13 -0.88
CA GLY A 276 16.36 -0.44 -0.34
C GLY A 276 16.41 -1.35 0.88
N ARG A 277 15.65 -2.44 0.83
CA ARG A 277 15.53 -3.38 1.94
C ARG A 277 16.84 -4.06 2.32
N TYR A 278 17.80 -4.17 1.41
CA TYR A 278 19.15 -4.68 1.73
C TYR A 278 19.79 -3.93 2.88
N GLU A 279 19.61 -2.63 2.98
CA GLU A 279 20.15 -1.81 4.07
C GLU A 279 19.64 -2.21 5.46
N VAL A 280 18.51 -2.90 5.51
CA VAL A 280 17.89 -3.40 6.75
C VAL A 280 18.27 -4.84 7.04
N THR A 281 18.32 -5.68 6.00
CA THR A 281 18.42 -7.14 6.16
C THR A 281 19.82 -7.70 5.93
N GLY A 282 20.68 -6.99 5.17
CA GLY A 282 21.97 -7.48 4.71
C GLY A 282 21.88 -8.64 3.72
N ARG A 283 20.68 -9.03 3.27
CA ARG A 283 20.50 -10.16 2.36
C ARG A 283 20.59 -9.69 0.91
N LYS A 284 21.42 -10.33 0.10
CA LYS A 284 21.63 -9.96 -1.31
C LYS A 284 20.35 -9.97 -2.14
N GLU A 285 19.44 -10.89 -1.86
CA GLU A 285 18.14 -10.99 -2.53
C GLU A 285 17.23 -9.80 -2.28
N ASP A 286 17.50 -9.00 -1.25
CA ASP A 286 16.73 -7.80 -0.90
C ASP A 286 17.28 -6.51 -1.54
N VAL A 287 18.36 -6.60 -2.34
CA VAL A 287 18.93 -5.43 -3.02
C VAL A 287 17.90 -4.80 -3.97
N GLY A 288 17.65 -3.50 -3.74
CA GLY A 288 16.71 -2.70 -4.54
C GLY A 288 15.24 -3.06 -4.37
N ARG A 289 14.91 -3.84 -3.35
CA ARG A 289 13.50 -4.09 -3.01
C ARG A 289 12.95 -2.97 -2.15
N PHE A 290 11.75 -2.52 -2.51
CA PHE A 290 10.97 -1.52 -1.79
C PHE A 290 9.58 -2.05 -1.52
N LYS A 291 8.98 -1.56 -0.42
CA LYS A 291 7.64 -1.93 -0.01
C LYS A 291 6.61 -1.56 -1.07
N THR A 292 5.67 -2.45 -1.35
CA THR A 292 4.48 -2.15 -2.14
C THR A 292 3.60 -1.15 -1.39
N PRO A 293 3.43 0.10 -1.86
CA PRO A 293 2.52 1.04 -1.23
C PRO A 293 1.06 0.67 -1.52
N GLY A 294 0.15 1.07 -0.63
CA GLY A 294 -1.28 1.05 -0.93
C GLY A 294 -1.63 2.02 -2.05
N LEU A 295 -2.65 1.71 -2.85
CA LEU A 295 -3.09 2.58 -3.95
C LEU A 295 -4.34 3.40 -3.61
N ARG A 296 -4.95 3.23 -2.43
CA ARG A 296 -6.07 4.06 -2.02
C ARG A 296 -5.65 5.52 -1.91
N GLY A 297 -6.31 6.40 -2.69
CA GLY A 297 -5.96 7.81 -2.76
C GLY A 297 -4.67 8.12 -3.52
N VAL A 298 -4.19 7.20 -4.36
CA VAL A 298 -2.92 7.34 -5.08
C VAL A 298 -2.83 8.63 -5.92
N SER A 299 -3.95 9.13 -6.45
CA SER A 299 -4.00 10.37 -7.22
C SER A 299 -3.63 11.63 -6.42
N HIS A 300 -3.65 11.58 -5.09
CA HIS A 300 -3.37 12.72 -4.21
C HIS A 300 -1.93 12.76 -3.71
N SER A 301 -1.17 11.66 -3.79
CA SER A 301 0.12 11.51 -3.10
C SER A 301 1.34 11.54 -4.02
N GLY A 302 1.22 12.15 -5.20
CA GLY A 302 2.37 12.37 -6.09
C GLY A 302 3.39 13.37 -5.53
N PRO A 303 4.63 13.38 -6.04
CA PRO A 303 5.20 12.44 -7.00
C PRO A 303 5.44 11.05 -6.40
N TRP A 304 5.58 10.05 -7.25
CA TRP A 304 5.55 8.65 -6.82
C TRP A 304 6.90 7.97 -6.89
N MET A 305 6.93 6.69 -6.50
CA MET A 305 8.06 5.81 -6.24
C MET A 305 8.88 6.24 -5.02
N HIS A 306 9.75 5.35 -4.53
CA HIS A 306 10.56 5.61 -3.33
C HIS A 306 11.46 6.84 -3.44
N ASN A 307 11.85 7.20 -4.65
CA ASN A 307 12.72 8.34 -4.95
C ASN A 307 11.96 9.61 -5.39
N GLY A 308 10.63 9.56 -5.52
CA GLY A 308 9.80 10.69 -5.94
C GLY A 308 10.08 11.25 -7.35
N LEU A 309 10.77 10.50 -8.23
CA LEU A 309 11.17 10.99 -9.55
C LEU A 309 10.07 10.93 -10.60
N PHE A 310 8.89 10.49 -10.25
CA PHE A 310 7.79 10.24 -11.20
C PHE A 310 6.59 11.16 -10.91
N PRO A 311 6.49 12.30 -11.61
CA PRO A 311 5.43 13.29 -11.36
C PRO A 311 4.10 12.96 -12.00
N GLN A 312 4.02 11.93 -12.87
CA GLN A 312 2.82 11.57 -13.61
C GLN A 312 2.56 10.05 -13.58
N LEU A 313 1.33 9.65 -13.24
CA LEU A 313 0.91 8.24 -13.26
C LEU A 313 1.00 7.62 -14.67
N THR A 314 0.76 8.39 -15.72
CA THR A 314 0.90 7.95 -17.11
C THR A 314 2.33 7.45 -17.42
N GLY A 315 3.35 8.16 -16.91
CA GLY A 315 4.75 7.74 -17.04
C GLY A 315 5.01 6.39 -16.35
N ILE A 316 4.45 6.22 -15.16
CA ILE A 316 4.55 4.97 -14.40
C ILE A 316 3.85 3.81 -15.13
N LEU A 317 2.63 4.04 -15.64
CA LEU A 317 1.90 3.03 -16.42
C LEU A 317 2.66 2.61 -17.67
N ASN A 318 3.28 3.55 -18.38
CA ASN A 318 4.11 3.25 -19.55
C ASN A 318 5.34 2.41 -19.18
N MET A 319 5.98 2.67 -18.03
CA MET A 319 7.09 1.86 -17.55
C MET A 319 6.64 0.43 -17.21
N TYR A 320 5.51 0.28 -16.51
CA TYR A 320 4.93 -1.05 -16.25
C TYR A 320 4.56 -1.76 -17.55
N ASN A 321 4.02 -1.04 -18.53
CA ASN A 321 3.69 -1.60 -19.85
C ASN A 321 4.92 -2.17 -20.55
N GLY A 322 6.08 -1.51 -20.43
CA GLY A 322 7.38 -2.00 -20.91
C GLY A 322 8.02 -3.09 -20.02
N GLY A 323 7.41 -3.44 -18.90
CA GLY A 323 7.93 -4.43 -17.93
C GLY A 323 8.92 -3.88 -16.93
N MET A 324 8.94 -2.57 -16.69
CA MET A 324 9.86 -1.83 -15.83
C MET A 324 11.34 -1.96 -16.25
N PRO A 325 12.23 -1.06 -15.83
CA PRO A 325 13.64 -1.12 -16.18
C PRO A 325 14.28 -2.44 -15.75
N SER A 326 15.12 -2.99 -16.59
CA SER A 326 15.96 -4.14 -16.25
C SER A 326 17.38 -3.63 -16.09
N PRO A 327 17.94 -3.58 -14.86
CA PRO A 327 19.33 -3.22 -14.68
C PRO A 327 20.23 -4.16 -15.49
N ALA A 328 21.17 -3.56 -16.21
CA ALA A 328 22.19 -4.31 -16.93
C ALA A 328 23.56 -3.83 -16.41
N PRO A 329 24.52 -4.74 -16.14
CA PRO A 329 25.84 -4.35 -15.73
C PRO A 329 26.57 -3.63 -16.86
N ASN A 330 27.33 -2.57 -16.52
CA ASN A 330 28.09 -1.79 -17.49
C ASN A 330 29.40 -2.48 -17.91
N ASP A 331 29.91 -3.38 -17.05
CA ASP A 331 31.16 -4.11 -17.25
C ASP A 331 31.18 -5.45 -16.50
N ALA A 332 32.27 -6.20 -16.64
CA ALA A 332 32.44 -7.49 -15.99
C ALA A 332 32.53 -7.38 -14.44
N ILE A 333 33.01 -6.26 -13.91
CA ILE A 333 33.12 -6.04 -12.46
C ILE A 333 31.72 -5.90 -11.86
N GLN A 334 30.86 -5.10 -12.48
CA GLN A 334 29.46 -5.00 -12.06
C GLN A 334 28.71 -6.32 -12.22
N ALA A 335 28.94 -7.04 -13.32
CA ALA A 335 28.33 -8.35 -13.55
C ALA A 335 28.72 -9.37 -12.48
N ALA A 336 29.96 -9.30 -11.97
CA ALA A 336 30.47 -10.17 -10.90
C ALA A 336 30.07 -9.69 -9.48
N ASN A 337 29.51 -8.50 -9.33
CA ASN A 337 29.13 -7.96 -8.02
C ASN A 337 27.94 -8.73 -7.43
N PRO A 338 28.10 -9.38 -6.25
CA PRO A 338 27.01 -10.16 -5.63
C PRO A 338 25.80 -9.32 -5.24
N LEU A 339 25.96 -7.99 -5.14
CA LEU A 339 24.88 -7.04 -4.86
C LEU A 339 24.24 -6.46 -6.12
N PHE A 340 24.61 -6.94 -7.32
CA PHE A 340 23.95 -6.45 -8.54
C PHE A 340 22.46 -6.77 -8.49
N PRO A 341 21.56 -5.76 -8.65
CA PRO A 341 20.15 -5.91 -8.38
C PRO A 341 19.44 -6.83 -9.39
N VAL A 342 18.59 -7.71 -8.90
CA VAL A 342 17.73 -8.57 -9.71
C VAL A 342 16.29 -8.06 -9.66
N LYS A 343 15.75 -7.71 -10.83
CA LYS A 343 14.36 -7.26 -10.97
C LYS A 343 13.38 -8.37 -10.56
N SER A 344 12.25 -7.99 -9.95
CA SER A 344 11.18 -8.93 -9.61
C SER A 344 10.68 -9.68 -10.85
N PRO A 345 10.54 -11.01 -10.80
CA PRO A 345 10.04 -11.82 -11.92
C PRO A 345 8.56 -11.56 -12.24
N LEU A 346 7.83 -10.89 -11.36
CA LEU A 346 6.44 -10.48 -11.58
C LEU A 346 6.33 -9.34 -12.61
N LEU A 347 7.43 -8.63 -12.89
CA LEU A 347 7.47 -7.51 -13.82
C LEU A 347 7.81 -7.96 -15.22
N LYS A 348 6.80 -8.02 -16.06
CA LYS A 348 6.87 -8.47 -17.45
C LYS A 348 6.24 -7.40 -18.35
N PRO A 349 6.64 -7.28 -19.64
CA PRO A 349 5.92 -6.47 -20.60
C PRO A 349 4.44 -6.85 -20.65
N LEU A 350 3.55 -5.87 -20.65
CA LEU A 350 2.11 -6.08 -20.56
C LEU A 350 1.42 -6.01 -21.91
N SER A 351 2.04 -5.36 -22.90
CA SER A 351 1.51 -5.16 -24.25
C SER A 351 0.11 -4.53 -24.24
N LEU A 352 -0.07 -3.52 -23.40
CA LEU A 352 -1.30 -2.76 -23.31
C LEU A 352 -1.36 -1.74 -24.45
N SER A 353 -2.53 -1.61 -25.08
CA SER A 353 -2.82 -0.56 -26.04
C SER A 353 -2.96 0.80 -25.35
N ARG A 354 -3.04 1.88 -26.13
CA ARG A 354 -3.27 3.22 -25.60
C ARG A 354 -4.62 3.31 -24.87
N GLU A 355 -5.67 2.75 -25.44
CA GLU A 355 -7.00 2.69 -24.82
C GLU A 355 -6.97 1.96 -23.47
N GLU A 356 -6.26 0.83 -23.39
CA GLU A 356 -6.12 0.08 -22.15
C GLU A 356 -5.34 0.83 -21.07
N LEU A 357 -4.32 1.60 -21.45
CA LEU A 357 -3.58 2.47 -20.55
C LEU A 357 -4.44 3.63 -20.03
N ASP A 358 -5.26 4.23 -20.89
CA ASP A 358 -6.17 5.31 -20.53
C ASP A 358 -7.26 4.81 -19.57
N ALA A 359 -7.81 3.62 -19.81
CA ALA A 359 -8.77 2.99 -18.89
C ALA A 359 -8.15 2.65 -17.53
N LEU A 360 -6.92 2.13 -17.51
CA LEU A 360 -6.18 1.91 -16.26
C LEU A 360 -5.95 3.20 -15.49
N LEU A 361 -5.55 4.27 -16.19
CA LEU A 361 -5.37 5.58 -15.58
C LEU A 361 -6.70 6.09 -14.99
N ALA A 362 -7.80 5.99 -15.74
CA ALA A 362 -9.12 6.38 -15.26
C ALA A 362 -9.49 5.64 -13.96
N PHE A 363 -9.21 4.34 -13.89
CA PHE A 363 -9.42 3.56 -12.67
C PHE A 363 -8.52 4.01 -11.51
N LEU A 364 -7.22 4.25 -11.74
CA LEU A 364 -6.30 4.70 -10.68
C LEU A 364 -6.68 6.07 -10.11
N LEU A 365 -7.24 6.96 -10.92
CA LEU A 365 -7.64 8.31 -10.50
C LEU A 365 -8.84 8.34 -9.55
N ILE A 366 -9.60 7.26 -9.46
CA ILE A 366 -10.79 7.17 -8.61
C ILE A 366 -10.60 6.31 -7.34
N LEU A 367 -9.37 5.87 -7.08
CA LEU A 367 -9.06 5.01 -5.92
C LEU A 367 -9.05 5.77 -4.59
#